data_29d9fbff0bae6a02aaf4d6e838fad24d
#
_entry.id   29d9fbff0bae6a02aaf4d6e838fad24d
#
_cell.length_a   1.000
_cell.length_b   1.000
_cell.length_c   1.000
_cell.angle_alpha   90.00
_cell.angle_beta   90.00
_cell.angle_gamma   90.00
#
_symmetry.space_group_name_H-M   'P 1'
#
loop_
_entity.id
_entity.type
_entity.pdbx_description
1 polymer ?
#
loop_
_entity_poly.entity_id
_entity_poly.type
_entity_poly.pdbx_seq_one_letter_code
_entity_poly.pdbx_strand_id
1 'polypeptide(L)'
;MAQINLPENSKIRKGKYFKDKTGSKNLRKVNIYRWDPSTGENPRIDTYEVDMENCPSKILDVLNKIKNEIDPTIAYRRSCAHGVCGSCAMNMGGKNGLACTKPHSEIEGDIDVYPLPHLKVKKDLIGDLDGLYKQYKSIEPWLKSNSKSEKTEIFQSKEDRKKLDGAYECIMCACCSTSCPSYWWNGDKYLGPAVLLQAYRWICLLYTSPSPRDGLLSRMPSSA
;
A
#
# COMPACT_ATOMS: atom_id res chain seq x y z
N MET A 1 -4.81 -38.85 4.25
CA MET A 1 -4.29 -37.49 4.16
C MET A 1 -5.21 -36.69 3.24
N ALA A 2 -5.76 -35.59 3.71
CA ALA A 2 -6.56 -34.72 2.85
C ALA A 2 -5.64 -34.04 1.82
N GLN A 3 -5.87 -34.28 0.55
CA GLN A 3 -5.18 -33.56 -0.53
C GLN A 3 -5.82 -32.16 -0.67
N ILE A 4 -5.09 -31.13 -0.29
CA ILE A 4 -5.50 -29.76 -0.52
C ILE A 4 -5.18 -29.41 -1.98
N ASN A 5 -6.20 -29.42 -2.82
CA ASN A 5 -6.06 -28.93 -4.19
C ASN A 5 -6.24 -27.39 -4.19
N LEU A 6 -5.16 -26.67 -4.46
CA LEU A 6 -5.23 -25.23 -4.68
C LEU A 6 -5.97 -24.95 -5.99
N PRO A 7 -6.82 -23.87 -6.05
CA PRO A 7 -7.43 -23.45 -7.28
C PRO A 7 -6.40 -23.23 -8.39
N GLU A 8 -6.74 -23.53 -9.65
CA GLU A 8 -5.81 -23.41 -10.77
C GLU A 8 -5.24 -21.98 -10.92
N ASN A 9 -6.04 -20.97 -10.65
CA ASN A 9 -5.67 -19.57 -10.70
C ASN A 9 -4.85 -19.07 -9.50
N SER A 10 -4.54 -19.92 -8.53
CA SER A 10 -3.71 -19.58 -7.36
C SER A 10 -2.21 -19.81 -7.60
N LYS A 11 -1.83 -20.41 -8.72
CA LYS A 11 -0.43 -20.72 -9.03
C LYS A 11 0.22 -19.59 -9.82
N ILE A 12 1.31 -19.05 -9.28
CA ILE A 12 2.17 -18.11 -10.01
C ILE A 12 2.99 -18.90 -11.03
N ARG A 13 2.96 -18.51 -12.29
CA ARG A 13 3.74 -19.11 -13.38
C ARG A 13 5.06 -18.37 -13.58
N LYS A 14 6.05 -19.07 -14.13
CA LYS A 14 7.25 -18.42 -14.65
C LYS A 14 6.86 -17.60 -15.88
N GLY A 15 7.22 -16.31 -15.85
CA GLY A 15 6.88 -15.37 -16.90
C GLY A 15 7.98 -15.21 -17.94
N LYS A 16 8.02 -14.04 -18.56
CA LYS A 16 9.00 -13.66 -19.57
C LYS A 16 10.33 -13.25 -18.92
N TYR A 17 11.40 -13.48 -19.66
CA TYR A 17 12.73 -13.03 -19.28
C TYR A 17 13.21 -11.98 -20.28
N PHE A 18 13.48 -10.78 -19.81
CA PHE A 18 13.98 -9.66 -20.61
C PHE A 18 15.46 -9.46 -20.32
N LYS A 19 16.29 -9.94 -21.25
CA LYS A 19 17.74 -9.82 -21.15
C LYS A 19 18.19 -8.40 -21.49
N ASP A 20 19.19 -7.91 -20.78
CA ASP A 20 19.82 -6.63 -21.07
C ASP A 20 20.46 -6.64 -22.47
N LYS A 21 20.37 -5.51 -23.17
CA LYS A 21 20.95 -5.29 -24.49
C LYS A 21 22.10 -4.28 -24.47
N THR A 22 22.35 -3.63 -23.34
CA THR A 22 23.32 -2.54 -23.23
C THR A 22 24.75 -3.04 -23.01
N GLY A 23 24.90 -4.27 -22.50
CA GLY A 23 26.22 -4.84 -22.16
C GLY A 23 26.86 -4.24 -20.92
N SER A 24 26.05 -3.58 -20.04
CA SER A 24 26.53 -3.04 -18.78
C SER A 24 27.07 -4.15 -17.86
N LYS A 25 28.06 -3.79 -17.04
CA LYS A 25 28.64 -4.70 -16.03
C LYS A 25 27.86 -4.71 -14.71
N ASN A 26 27.03 -3.70 -14.45
CA ASN A 26 26.27 -3.57 -13.20
C ASN A 26 24.79 -3.89 -13.44
N LEU A 27 24.51 -5.14 -13.76
CA LEU A 27 23.15 -5.62 -13.98
C LEU A 27 22.55 -6.17 -12.70
N ARG A 28 21.27 -5.84 -12.43
CA ARG A 28 20.47 -6.50 -11.42
C ARG A 28 19.21 -7.09 -12.05
N LYS A 29 18.80 -8.22 -11.52
CA LYS A 29 17.51 -8.84 -11.87
C LYS A 29 16.40 -8.21 -11.05
N VAL A 30 15.34 -7.84 -11.75
CA VAL A 30 14.10 -7.31 -11.16
C VAL A 30 12.95 -8.23 -11.53
N ASN A 31 12.39 -8.89 -10.55
CA ASN A 31 11.29 -9.82 -10.72
C ASN A 31 9.99 -9.10 -10.40
N ILE A 32 9.09 -9.00 -11.35
CA ILE A 32 7.85 -8.24 -11.22
C ILE A 32 6.65 -9.16 -11.37
N TYR A 33 5.75 -9.09 -10.40
CA TYR A 33 4.44 -9.73 -10.50
C TYR A 33 3.61 -9.11 -11.61
N ARG A 34 3.10 -9.97 -12.51
CA ARG A 34 2.29 -9.58 -13.66
C ARG A 34 0.97 -10.34 -13.67
N TRP A 35 -0.10 -9.61 -13.81
CA TRP A 35 -1.43 -10.16 -13.97
C TRP A 35 -2.33 -9.20 -14.72
N ASP A 36 -3.12 -9.74 -15.67
CA ASP A 36 -4.08 -8.98 -16.43
C ASP A 36 -5.45 -9.68 -16.35
N PRO A 37 -6.48 -9.01 -15.81
CA PRO A 37 -7.81 -9.60 -15.68
C PRO A 37 -8.48 -9.92 -17.02
N SER A 38 -8.07 -9.27 -18.11
CA SER A 38 -8.66 -9.47 -19.43
C SER A 38 -8.27 -10.80 -20.08
N THR A 39 -7.16 -11.40 -19.65
CA THR A 39 -6.67 -12.65 -20.24
C THR A 39 -7.23 -13.89 -19.58
N GLY A 40 -7.71 -13.79 -18.33
CA GLY A 40 -8.13 -14.93 -17.51
C GLY A 40 -7.00 -15.90 -17.15
N GLU A 41 -5.75 -15.57 -17.48
CA GLU A 41 -4.58 -16.41 -17.20
C GLU A 41 -4.12 -16.25 -15.75
N ASN A 42 -3.40 -17.28 -15.26
CA ASN A 42 -2.76 -17.19 -13.95
C ASN A 42 -1.69 -16.09 -13.90
N PRO A 43 -1.48 -15.47 -12.74
CA PRO A 43 -0.39 -14.52 -12.56
C PRO A 43 0.97 -15.17 -12.86
N ARG A 44 1.91 -14.35 -13.30
CA ARG A 44 3.28 -14.77 -13.61
C ARG A 44 4.28 -13.79 -13.01
N ILE A 45 5.54 -14.20 -12.95
CA ILE A 45 6.67 -13.34 -12.59
C ILE A 45 7.49 -13.10 -13.85
N ASP A 46 7.54 -11.87 -14.32
CA ASP A 46 8.43 -11.46 -15.39
C ASP A 46 9.76 -10.97 -14.79
N THR A 47 10.89 -11.40 -15.35
CA THR A 47 12.24 -11.04 -14.89
C THR A 47 12.91 -10.10 -15.89
N TYR A 48 13.42 -8.98 -15.39
CA TYR A 48 14.10 -7.95 -16.17
C TYR A 48 15.55 -7.80 -15.71
N GLU A 49 16.51 -7.88 -16.62
CA GLU A 49 17.88 -7.44 -16.36
C GLU A 49 17.95 -5.92 -16.56
N VAL A 50 18.29 -5.20 -15.52
CA VAL A 50 18.31 -3.73 -15.52
C VAL A 50 19.71 -3.24 -15.20
N ASP A 51 20.21 -2.36 -16.04
CA ASP A 51 21.46 -1.63 -15.79
C ASP A 51 21.27 -0.61 -14.68
N MET A 52 22.03 -0.77 -13.59
CA MET A 52 21.97 0.09 -12.40
C MET A 52 22.96 1.26 -12.46
N GLU A 53 23.92 1.28 -13.37
CA GLU A 53 24.89 2.39 -13.48
C GLU A 53 24.19 3.70 -13.88
N ASN A 54 23.19 3.58 -14.77
CA ASN A 54 22.41 4.70 -15.28
C ASN A 54 20.98 4.73 -14.72
N CYS A 55 20.77 4.15 -13.54
CA CYS A 55 19.48 4.14 -12.88
C CYS A 55 19.53 4.95 -11.58
N PRO A 56 18.63 5.92 -11.36
CA PRO A 56 18.54 6.60 -10.07
C PRO A 56 18.22 5.64 -8.92
N SER A 57 18.44 6.08 -7.69
CA SER A 57 18.58 5.21 -6.52
C SER A 57 17.31 4.52 -6.03
N LYS A 58 16.11 4.92 -6.49
CA LYS A 58 14.83 4.44 -5.93
C LYS A 58 14.22 3.32 -6.75
N ILE A 59 13.43 2.45 -6.10
CA ILE A 59 12.68 1.39 -6.79
C ILE A 59 11.72 1.97 -7.83
N LEU A 60 11.11 3.13 -7.57
CA LEU A 60 10.24 3.78 -8.54
C LEU A 60 11.00 4.13 -9.84
N ASP A 61 12.26 4.52 -9.72
CA ASP A 61 13.08 4.87 -10.88
C ASP A 61 13.42 3.61 -11.70
N VAL A 62 13.70 2.51 -11.02
CA VAL A 62 13.88 1.20 -11.66
C VAL A 62 12.62 0.79 -12.43
N LEU A 63 11.44 0.93 -11.84
CA LEU A 63 10.17 0.64 -12.52
C LEU A 63 9.92 1.58 -13.70
N ASN A 64 10.25 2.87 -13.58
CA ASN A 64 10.13 3.82 -14.67
C ASN A 64 11.08 3.46 -15.82
N LYS A 65 12.33 3.07 -15.52
CA LYS A 65 13.32 2.63 -16.53
C LYS A 65 12.80 1.39 -17.26
N ILE A 66 12.34 0.38 -16.53
CA ILE A 66 11.76 -0.83 -17.15
C ILE A 66 10.60 -0.46 -18.06
N LYS A 67 9.66 0.39 -17.58
CA LYS A 67 8.47 0.77 -18.35
C LYS A 67 8.80 1.57 -19.60
N ASN A 68 9.80 2.44 -19.54
CA ASN A 68 10.12 3.33 -20.66
C ASN A 68 11.03 2.66 -21.70
N GLU A 69 11.92 1.75 -21.28
CA GLU A 69 12.98 1.24 -22.13
C GLU A 69 12.80 -0.25 -22.51
N ILE A 70 12.12 -1.04 -21.66
CA ILE A 70 12.06 -2.51 -21.82
C ILE A 70 10.64 -3.00 -22.09
N ASP A 71 9.69 -2.68 -21.19
CA ASP A 71 8.32 -3.19 -21.26
C ASP A 71 7.29 -2.11 -20.85
N PRO A 72 6.67 -1.43 -21.82
CA PRO A 72 5.69 -0.37 -21.54
C PRO A 72 4.37 -0.89 -20.97
N THR A 73 4.15 -2.21 -20.94
CA THR A 73 2.90 -2.81 -20.51
C THR A 73 2.75 -2.94 -19.00
N ILE A 74 3.83 -2.72 -18.21
CA ILE A 74 3.78 -2.78 -16.76
C ILE A 74 2.85 -1.72 -16.20
N ALA A 75 1.92 -2.15 -15.31
CA ALA A 75 0.98 -1.26 -14.66
C ALA A 75 1.31 -1.08 -13.17
N TYR A 76 1.52 0.16 -12.76
CA TYR A 76 1.69 0.58 -11.37
C TYR A 76 1.19 2.01 -11.18
N ARG A 77 0.90 2.38 -9.92
CA ARG A 77 0.51 3.76 -9.58
C ARG A 77 1.72 4.59 -9.20
N ARG A 78 1.76 5.82 -9.66
CA ARG A 78 2.74 6.84 -9.23
C ARG A 78 2.13 8.22 -9.33
N SER A 79 2.62 9.15 -8.52
CA SER A 79 2.23 10.55 -8.59
C SER A 79 3.37 11.45 -8.09
N CYS A 80 3.45 11.74 -6.77
CA CYS A 80 4.34 12.76 -6.22
C CYS A 80 5.85 12.43 -6.33
N ALA A 81 6.24 11.19 -6.34
CA ALA A 81 7.64 10.70 -6.27
C ALA A 81 8.43 11.14 -5.01
N HIS A 82 7.75 11.66 -3.97
CA HIS A 82 8.37 12.24 -2.76
C HIS A 82 7.87 11.64 -1.45
N GLY A 83 7.16 10.51 -1.49
CA GLY A 83 6.64 9.87 -0.27
C GLY A 83 5.39 10.52 0.33
N VAL A 84 4.71 11.43 -0.38
CA VAL A 84 3.60 12.23 0.16
C VAL A 84 2.22 11.67 -0.18
N CYS A 85 2.04 11.10 -1.39
CA CYS A 85 0.71 10.70 -1.87
C CYS A 85 0.33 9.24 -1.59
N GLY A 86 1.28 8.37 -1.22
CA GLY A 86 1.04 6.96 -0.95
C GLY A 86 0.73 6.07 -2.17
N SER A 87 0.59 6.64 -3.38
CA SER A 87 0.10 5.90 -4.55
C SER A 87 1.03 4.78 -5.03
N CYS A 88 2.34 4.90 -4.82
CA CYS A 88 3.34 3.91 -5.21
C CYS A 88 3.63 2.86 -4.13
N ALA A 89 2.68 2.64 -3.21
CA ALA A 89 2.80 1.61 -2.19
C ALA A 89 2.75 0.21 -2.82
N MET A 90 3.75 -0.61 -2.50
CA MET A 90 3.87 -1.99 -3.00
C MET A 90 4.77 -2.81 -2.08
N ASN A 91 4.86 -4.10 -2.31
CA ASN A 91 5.80 -4.98 -1.61
C ASN A 91 7.11 -5.07 -2.41
N MET A 92 8.23 -4.80 -1.76
CA MET A 92 9.56 -4.77 -2.38
C MET A 92 10.55 -5.54 -1.50
N GLY A 93 11.09 -6.64 -2.02
CA GLY A 93 11.98 -7.51 -1.26
C GLY A 93 11.33 -8.03 0.03
N GLY A 94 10.04 -8.40 -0.02
CA GLY A 94 9.28 -8.92 1.12
C GLY A 94 8.76 -7.86 2.11
N LYS A 95 9.05 -6.56 1.92
CA LYS A 95 8.59 -5.48 2.81
C LYS A 95 7.66 -4.51 2.09
N ASN A 96 6.56 -4.13 2.74
CA ASN A 96 5.66 -3.10 2.23
C ASN A 96 6.24 -1.71 2.41
N GLY A 97 6.16 -0.88 1.39
CA GLY A 97 6.68 0.48 1.43
C GLY A 97 6.33 1.29 0.19
N LEU A 98 6.85 2.50 0.11
CA LEU A 98 6.68 3.39 -1.03
C LEU A 98 7.86 3.25 -1.98
N ALA A 99 7.62 2.90 -3.23
CA ALA A 99 8.66 2.72 -4.23
C ALA A 99 9.48 4.00 -4.49
N CYS A 100 8.88 5.17 -4.29
CA CYS A 100 9.56 6.46 -4.47
C CYS A 100 10.51 6.84 -3.33
N THR A 101 10.47 6.16 -2.19
CA THR A 101 11.37 6.42 -1.05
C THR A 101 12.35 5.30 -0.79
N LYS A 102 12.05 4.07 -1.24
CA LYS A 102 12.87 2.88 -1.02
C LYS A 102 14.06 2.84 -1.97
N PRO A 103 15.32 2.94 -1.48
CA PRO A 103 16.50 2.73 -2.30
C PRO A 103 16.60 1.27 -2.76
N HIS A 104 16.97 1.06 -4.01
CA HIS A 104 17.19 -0.29 -4.52
C HIS A 104 18.41 -0.97 -3.88
N SER A 105 19.39 -0.20 -3.38
CA SER A 105 20.57 -0.70 -2.68
C SER A 105 20.28 -1.36 -1.32
N GLU A 106 19.12 -1.06 -0.71
CA GLU A 106 18.71 -1.68 0.54
C GLU A 106 18.08 -3.08 0.36
N ILE A 107 17.92 -3.53 -0.87
CA ILE A 107 17.45 -4.87 -1.17
C ILE A 107 18.67 -5.68 -1.62
N GLU A 108 18.97 -6.74 -0.90
CA GLU A 108 20.06 -7.65 -1.26
C GLU A 108 19.62 -8.61 -2.37
N GLY A 109 20.54 -8.96 -3.28
CA GLY A 109 20.26 -9.89 -4.38
C GLY A 109 19.30 -9.35 -5.44
N ASP A 110 18.42 -10.20 -5.93
CA ASP A 110 17.39 -9.83 -6.91
C ASP A 110 16.32 -8.93 -6.27
N ILE A 111 15.74 -8.04 -7.07
CA ILE A 111 14.70 -7.13 -6.61
C ILE A 111 13.33 -7.74 -6.93
N ASP A 112 12.67 -8.26 -5.92
CA ASP A 112 11.31 -8.79 -6.06
C ASP A 112 10.28 -7.70 -5.80
N VAL A 113 9.36 -7.48 -6.74
CA VAL A 113 8.30 -6.47 -6.64
C VAL A 113 6.93 -7.10 -6.85
N TYR A 114 6.10 -6.97 -5.83
CA TYR A 114 4.73 -7.47 -5.80
C TYR A 114 3.73 -6.35 -5.47
N PRO A 115 2.45 -6.50 -5.80
CA PRO A 115 1.42 -5.61 -5.26
C PRO A 115 1.37 -5.73 -3.73
N LEU A 116 0.71 -4.78 -3.07
CA LEU A 116 0.44 -4.91 -1.64
C LEU A 116 -0.31 -6.22 -1.36
N PRO A 117 0.16 -7.04 -0.38
CA PRO A 117 -0.45 -8.34 -0.08
C PRO A 117 -1.88 -8.18 0.45
N HIS A 118 -2.67 -9.25 0.33
CA HIS A 118 -4.06 -9.36 0.82
C HIS A 118 -5.06 -8.35 0.23
N LEU A 119 -4.69 -7.64 -0.83
CA LEU A 119 -5.61 -6.85 -1.65
C LEU A 119 -5.91 -7.60 -2.95
N LYS A 120 -7.12 -7.44 -3.46
CA LYS A 120 -7.41 -7.87 -4.83
C LYS A 120 -6.50 -7.10 -5.79
N VAL A 121 -5.91 -7.79 -6.75
CA VAL A 121 -5.10 -7.13 -7.78
C VAL A 121 -6.03 -6.69 -8.90
N LYS A 122 -5.97 -5.40 -9.27
CA LYS A 122 -6.68 -4.86 -10.45
C LYS A 122 -5.89 -5.12 -11.73
N LYS A 123 -4.59 -4.93 -11.68
CA LYS A 123 -3.65 -5.25 -12.77
C LYS A 123 -2.21 -5.12 -12.25
N ASP A 124 -1.36 -6.10 -12.52
CA ASP A 124 0.06 -6.12 -12.16
C ASP A 124 0.31 -5.68 -10.68
N LEU A 125 0.93 -4.52 -10.49
CA LEU A 125 1.24 -3.98 -9.16
C LEU A 125 0.12 -3.10 -8.56
N ILE A 126 -1.03 -3.03 -9.21
CA ILE A 126 -2.15 -2.20 -8.78
C ILE A 126 -3.12 -3.01 -7.93
N GLY A 127 -3.07 -2.81 -6.62
CA GLY A 127 -4.05 -3.36 -5.68
C GLY A 127 -5.36 -2.56 -5.66
N ASP A 128 -6.44 -3.24 -5.27
CA ASP A 128 -7.75 -2.64 -5.05
C ASP A 128 -7.84 -2.05 -3.64
N LEU A 129 -8.06 -0.76 -3.54
CA LEU A 129 -8.19 -0.04 -2.27
C LEU A 129 -9.65 0.26 -1.89
N ASP A 130 -10.63 -0.19 -2.67
CA ASP A 130 -12.05 0.13 -2.45
C ASP A 130 -12.52 -0.36 -1.07
N GLY A 131 -12.06 -1.54 -0.62
CA GLY A 131 -12.34 -2.05 0.72
C GLY A 131 -11.80 -1.15 1.84
N LEU A 132 -10.56 -0.68 1.72
CA LEU A 132 -9.95 0.25 2.67
C LEU A 132 -10.72 1.57 2.74
N TYR A 133 -11.08 2.15 1.59
CA TYR A 133 -11.85 3.39 1.56
C TYR A 133 -13.27 3.23 2.07
N LYS A 134 -13.91 2.06 1.85
CA LYS A 134 -15.21 1.74 2.46
C LYS A 134 -15.11 1.73 3.98
N GLN A 135 -14.07 1.09 4.54
CA GLN A 135 -13.81 1.08 5.98
C GLN A 135 -13.47 2.48 6.51
N TYR A 136 -12.67 3.26 5.77
CA TYR A 136 -12.39 4.65 6.13
C TYR A 136 -13.67 5.49 6.16
N LYS A 137 -14.55 5.33 5.18
CA LYS A 137 -15.85 6.02 5.17
C LYS A 137 -16.73 5.66 6.37
N SER A 138 -16.64 4.42 6.89
CA SER A 138 -17.46 3.96 8.00
C SER A 138 -17.14 4.64 9.34
N ILE A 139 -15.95 5.20 9.50
CA ILE A 139 -15.60 6.01 10.67
C ILE A 139 -16.03 7.48 10.54
N GLU A 140 -16.72 7.83 9.45
CA GLU A 140 -17.26 9.16 9.19
C GLU A 140 -16.19 10.28 9.36
N PRO A 141 -15.10 10.24 8.55
CA PRO A 141 -13.93 11.10 8.72
C PRO A 141 -14.19 12.54 8.24
N TRP A 142 -15.14 13.20 8.86
CA TRP A 142 -15.49 14.60 8.61
C TRP A 142 -15.96 15.27 9.91
N LEU A 143 -15.94 16.59 9.91
CA LEU A 143 -16.34 17.40 11.04
C LEU A 143 -17.83 17.18 11.35
N LYS A 144 -18.11 16.84 12.61
CA LYS A 144 -19.44 16.80 13.19
C LYS A 144 -19.43 17.66 14.43
N SER A 145 -20.22 18.71 14.46
CA SER A 145 -20.38 19.56 15.62
C SER A 145 -21.84 19.94 15.81
N ASN A 146 -22.31 19.82 17.02
CA ASN A 146 -23.59 20.33 17.47
C ASN A 146 -23.49 21.75 18.05
N SER A 147 -22.25 22.29 18.14
CA SER A 147 -22.06 23.66 18.60
C SER A 147 -22.49 24.65 17.55
N LYS A 148 -23.16 25.75 17.96
CA LYS A 148 -23.40 26.87 17.06
C LYS A 148 -22.07 27.41 16.60
N SER A 149 -21.94 27.71 15.30
CA SER A 149 -20.71 28.31 14.77
C SER A 149 -20.43 29.59 15.54
N GLU A 150 -19.33 29.63 16.22
CA GLU A 150 -18.81 30.86 16.79
C GLU A 150 -18.28 31.75 15.66
N LYS A 151 -18.37 33.06 15.84
CA LYS A 151 -17.88 34.03 14.84
C LYS A 151 -16.34 34.03 14.73
N THR A 152 -15.67 33.37 15.65
CA THR A 152 -14.21 33.33 15.76
C THR A 152 -13.69 31.92 15.70
N GLU A 153 -12.41 31.78 15.39
CA GLU A 153 -11.70 30.50 15.38
C GLU A 153 -11.76 29.82 16.77
N ILE A 154 -11.96 28.53 16.78
CA ILE A 154 -11.88 27.73 18.03
C ILE A 154 -10.45 27.28 18.23
N PHE A 155 -9.86 27.67 19.36
CA PHE A 155 -8.48 27.37 19.68
C PHE A 155 -8.31 25.95 20.23
N GLN A 156 -7.30 25.26 19.73
CA GLN A 156 -6.82 23.99 20.29
C GLN A 156 -5.62 24.23 21.21
N SER A 157 -5.58 23.57 22.38
CA SER A 157 -4.42 23.65 23.27
C SER A 157 -3.17 23.00 22.60
N LYS A 158 -1.97 23.42 23.03
CA LYS A 158 -0.73 22.84 22.55
C LYS A 158 -0.62 21.35 22.93
N GLU A 159 -1.13 21.00 24.10
CA GLU A 159 -1.17 19.64 24.63
C GLU A 159 -2.06 18.75 23.78
N ASP A 160 -3.24 19.22 23.40
CA ASP A 160 -4.16 18.47 22.54
C ASP A 160 -3.62 18.34 21.11
N ARG A 161 -3.00 19.41 20.58
CA ARG A 161 -2.35 19.33 19.28
C ARG A 161 -1.21 18.32 19.26
N LYS A 162 -0.44 18.21 20.34
CA LYS A 162 0.66 17.25 20.47
C LYS A 162 0.19 15.79 20.39
N LYS A 163 -1.05 15.48 20.79
CA LYS A 163 -1.63 14.14 20.66
C LYS A 163 -1.77 13.68 19.20
N LEU A 164 -1.76 14.61 18.24
CA LEU A 164 -1.86 14.32 16.82
C LEU A 164 -0.51 14.06 16.16
N ASP A 165 0.60 14.31 16.84
CA ASP A 165 1.94 14.09 16.29
C ASP A 165 2.12 12.59 15.97
N GLY A 166 2.60 12.30 14.76
CA GLY A 166 2.65 10.94 14.21
C GLY A 166 1.35 10.44 13.57
N ALA A 167 0.19 10.96 13.97
CA ALA A 167 -1.08 10.54 13.42
C ALA A 167 -1.50 11.36 12.18
N TYR A 168 -1.22 12.65 12.17
CA TYR A 168 -1.63 13.52 11.05
C TYR A 168 -0.79 13.34 9.79
N GLU A 169 0.42 12.76 9.90
CA GLU A 169 1.28 12.44 8.76
C GLU A 169 0.81 11.22 7.95
N CYS A 170 -0.21 10.50 8.41
CA CYS A 170 -0.72 9.33 7.70
C CYS A 170 -1.29 9.70 6.33
N ILE A 171 -0.71 9.11 5.29
CA ILE A 171 -1.06 9.33 3.87
C ILE A 171 -1.98 8.25 3.29
N MET A 172 -2.54 7.38 4.12
CA MET A 172 -3.45 6.29 3.72
C MET A 172 -2.87 5.35 2.63
N CYS A 173 -1.57 5.09 2.65
CA CYS A 173 -0.90 4.24 1.65
C CYS A 173 -1.21 2.74 1.78
N ALA A 174 -1.89 2.32 2.83
CA ALA A 174 -2.27 0.94 3.15
C ALA A 174 -1.11 -0.02 3.52
N CYS A 175 0.14 0.40 3.53
CA CYS A 175 1.27 -0.47 3.87
C CYS A 175 1.11 -1.16 5.24
N CYS A 176 0.69 -0.43 6.27
CA CYS A 176 0.50 -0.97 7.62
C CYS A 176 -0.69 -1.95 7.69
N SER A 177 -1.82 -1.64 7.07
CA SER A 177 -2.99 -2.53 7.06
C SER A 177 -2.68 -3.83 6.32
N THR A 178 -2.00 -3.75 5.18
CA THR A 178 -1.61 -4.94 4.40
C THR A 178 -0.44 -5.73 4.99
N SER A 179 0.23 -5.20 6.01
CA SER A 179 1.23 -5.91 6.81
C SER A 179 0.67 -6.47 8.12
N CYS A 180 -0.61 -6.23 8.43
CA CYS A 180 -1.20 -6.61 9.71
C CYS A 180 -1.83 -8.01 9.64
N PRO A 181 -1.35 -9.01 10.41
CA PRO A 181 -1.94 -10.35 10.41
C PRO A 181 -3.42 -10.37 10.78
N SER A 182 -3.84 -9.56 11.75
CA SER A 182 -5.26 -9.46 12.13
C SER A 182 -6.14 -8.94 10.98
N TYR A 183 -5.61 -8.04 10.15
CA TYR A 183 -6.31 -7.54 8.98
C TYR A 183 -6.41 -8.61 7.87
N TRP A 184 -5.41 -9.48 7.76
CA TRP A 184 -5.43 -10.56 6.78
C TRP A 184 -6.57 -11.55 7.03
N TRP A 185 -6.80 -11.87 8.32
CA TRP A 185 -7.79 -12.89 8.71
C TRP A 185 -9.21 -12.34 8.86
N ASN A 186 -9.36 -11.06 9.22
CA ASN A 186 -10.63 -10.42 9.54
C ASN A 186 -10.82 -9.07 8.84
N GLY A 187 -10.31 -8.89 7.62
CA GLY A 187 -10.38 -7.63 6.90
C GLY A 187 -11.78 -7.16 6.54
N ASP A 188 -12.79 -8.02 6.68
CA ASP A 188 -14.21 -7.69 6.54
C ASP A 188 -14.82 -7.01 7.79
N LYS A 189 -14.28 -7.30 8.98
CA LYS A 189 -14.78 -6.81 10.27
C LYS A 189 -13.80 -5.89 10.99
N TYR A 190 -12.51 -6.16 10.88
CA TYR A 190 -11.45 -5.39 11.52
C TYR A 190 -11.00 -4.25 10.62
N LEU A 191 -11.09 -3.02 11.12
CA LEU A 191 -10.78 -1.80 10.35
C LEU A 191 -9.31 -1.68 9.94
N GLY A 192 -8.42 -2.35 10.66
CA GLY A 192 -6.98 -2.31 10.39
C GLY A 192 -6.27 -1.05 10.88
N PRO A 193 -4.92 -1.09 10.92
CA PRO A 193 -4.12 -0.03 11.52
C PRO A 193 -4.33 1.35 10.88
N ALA A 194 -4.42 1.43 9.56
CA ALA A 194 -4.57 2.72 8.87
C ALA A 194 -5.88 3.42 9.23
N VAL A 195 -6.99 2.69 9.24
CA VAL A 195 -8.30 3.26 9.54
C VAL A 195 -8.45 3.58 11.03
N LEU A 196 -7.90 2.74 11.91
CA LEU A 196 -7.88 3.00 13.36
C LEU A 196 -7.05 4.25 13.70
N LEU A 197 -5.90 4.44 13.05
CA LEU A 197 -5.09 5.64 13.20
C LEU A 197 -5.86 6.88 12.73
N GLN A 198 -6.57 6.79 11.62
CA GLN A 198 -7.42 7.89 11.15
C GLN A 198 -8.60 8.14 12.10
N ALA A 199 -9.21 7.12 12.67
CA ALA A 199 -10.24 7.30 13.69
C ALA A 199 -9.71 8.06 14.90
N TYR A 200 -8.53 7.67 15.42
CA TYR A 200 -7.85 8.39 16.50
C TYR A 200 -7.58 9.85 16.12
N ARG A 201 -7.05 10.10 14.92
CA ARG A 201 -6.82 11.45 14.42
C ARG A 201 -8.08 12.31 14.47
N TRP A 202 -9.21 11.77 14.03
CA TRP A 202 -10.48 12.50 14.04
C TRP A 202 -11.01 12.73 15.46
N ILE A 203 -10.86 11.76 16.36
CA ILE A 203 -11.26 11.89 17.77
C ILE A 203 -10.45 12.99 18.50
N CYS A 204 -9.17 13.14 18.19
CA CYS A 204 -8.30 14.15 18.80
C CYS A 204 -8.49 15.56 18.21
N LEU A 205 -9.25 15.71 17.13
CA LEU A 205 -9.60 17.02 16.61
C LEU A 205 -10.69 17.66 17.49
N LEU A 206 -10.57 18.95 17.75
CA LEU A 206 -11.41 19.72 18.67
C LEU A 206 -12.93 19.63 18.40
N TYR A 207 -13.33 19.24 17.21
CA TYR A 207 -14.70 19.24 16.75
C TYR A 207 -15.30 17.88 16.48
N THR A 208 -14.62 16.81 16.83
CA THR A 208 -15.09 15.49 16.45
C THR A 208 -16.06 14.94 17.47
N SER A 209 -17.05 14.39 16.88
CA SER A 209 -17.97 13.45 17.47
C SER A 209 -17.38 12.04 17.49
N PRO A 210 -18.17 11.08 17.69
CA PRO A 210 -18.45 10.42 18.93
C PRO A 210 -17.26 9.60 19.40
N SER A 211 -17.23 9.33 20.71
CA SER A 211 -16.29 8.37 21.31
C SER A 211 -16.27 7.06 20.53
N PRO A 212 -15.11 6.37 20.40
CA PRO A 212 -15.03 5.00 19.87
C PRO A 212 -16.00 4.03 20.56
N ARG A 213 -16.50 4.40 21.75
CA ARG A 213 -17.51 3.64 22.50
C ARG A 213 -18.90 3.72 21.88
N ASP A 214 -19.17 4.76 21.10
CA ASP A 214 -20.48 5.00 20.50
C ASP A 214 -20.61 4.45 19.08
N GLY A 215 -19.51 3.95 18.51
CA GLY A 215 -19.43 3.44 17.15
C GLY A 215 -18.98 1.98 17.03
N LEU A 216 -18.83 1.52 15.81
CA LEU A 216 -18.37 0.18 15.43
C LEU A 216 -17.01 -0.23 16.03
N LEU A 217 -16.23 0.72 16.56
CA LEU A 217 -14.95 0.49 17.22
C LEU A 217 -15.06 -0.22 18.57
N SER A 218 -16.25 -0.20 19.21
CA SER A 218 -16.51 -0.89 20.48
C SER A 218 -16.71 -2.40 20.33
N ARG A 219 -16.73 -2.92 19.12
CA ARG A 219 -16.89 -4.35 18.83
C ARG A 219 -15.57 -5.08 18.62
N MET A 220 -14.49 -4.67 19.26
CA MET A 220 -13.34 -5.55 19.39
C MET A 220 -13.73 -6.72 20.32
N PRO A 221 -13.57 -7.99 19.87
CA PRO A 221 -13.76 -9.11 20.78
C PRO A 221 -12.82 -8.97 21.97
N SER A 222 -13.35 -9.06 23.19
CA SER A 222 -12.58 -9.01 24.43
C SER A 222 -11.72 -10.25 24.68
N SER A 223 -11.41 -11.00 23.63
CA SER A 223 -10.61 -12.22 23.69
C SER A 223 -9.67 -12.30 22.49
N ALA A 224 -8.47 -11.83 22.68
CA ALA A 224 -7.25 -12.29 22.01
C ALA A 224 -6.14 -12.37 23.05
#